data_6deafdb32afc39535c8e6c3e9266956c
#
_entry.id   6deafdb32afc39535c8e6c3e9266956c
#
_cell.length_a   1.000
_cell.length_b   1.000
_cell.length_c   1.000
_cell.angle_alpha   90.00
_cell.angle_beta   90.00
_cell.angle_gamma   90.00
#
_symmetry.space_group_name_H-M   'P 1'
#
loop_
_entity.id
_entity.type
_entity.pdbx_description
1 polymer ?
#
loop_
_entity_poly.entity_id
_entity_poly.type
_entity_poly.pdbx_seq_one_letter_code
_entity_poly.pdbx_strand_id
1 'polypeptide(L)'
;MRKFFTLLWLLCPVAAVYYHFNEGKNEVARIQARKHVEQIRGMERAKEPDWAAIIEEYDKLSAELPKTEAPLVRHQIRLAKSKAQLELLDVAGSIEELTSLLRECAQTHGEDAKITRATREMLGKAHYYATYLLKTNGAAEEEWRPFAERTRQIFRFLAEHQEPGALEKYEDRVAAEFNKTINK
;
A
#
# COMPACT_ATOMS: atom_id res chain seq x y z
N MET A 1 -51.99 17.43 -17.70
CA MET A 1 -51.45 16.90 -16.41
C MET A 1 -51.41 15.38 -16.38
N ARG A 2 -52.43 14.61 -16.79
CA ARG A 2 -52.41 13.12 -16.77
C ARG A 2 -51.23 12.50 -17.57
N LYS A 3 -50.92 13.01 -18.78
CA LYS A 3 -49.81 12.51 -19.62
C LYS A 3 -48.42 12.72 -19.01
N PHE A 4 -48.25 13.75 -18.19
CA PHE A 4 -47.00 14.03 -17.48
C PHE A 4 -46.77 13.01 -16.34
N PHE A 5 -47.81 12.65 -15.61
CA PHE A 5 -47.75 11.64 -14.56
C PHE A 5 -47.46 10.23 -15.09
N THR A 6 -48.03 9.85 -16.26
CA THR A 6 -47.72 8.54 -16.87
C THR A 6 -46.28 8.45 -17.38
N LEU A 7 -45.73 9.56 -17.90
CA LEU A 7 -44.34 9.60 -18.36
C LEU A 7 -43.36 9.54 -17.18
N LEU A 8 -43.66 10.25 -16.08
CA LEU A 8 -42.89 10.21 -14.84
C LEU A 8 -42.91 8.81 -14.23
N TRP A 9 -44.07 8.11 -14.26
CA TRP A 9 -44.21 6.76 -13.73
C TRP A 9 -43.43 5.71 -14.55
N LEU A 10 -43.26 5.91 -15.87
CA LEU A 10 -42.47 5.09 -16.76
C LEU A 10 -40.97 5.33 -16.59
N LEU A 11 -40.54 6.50 -16.14
CA LEU A 11 -39.13 6.85 -15.85
C LEU A 11 -38.65 6.26 -14.52
N CYS A 12 -39.52 6.06 -13.53
CA CYS A 12 -39.15 5.48 -12.23
C CYS A 12 -38.49 4.10 -12.34
N PRO A 13 -39.03 3.10 -13.08
CA PRO A 13 -38.36 1.81 -13.19
C PRO A 13 -37.04 1.91 -13.97
N VAL A 14 -36.94 2.79 -14.96
CA VAL A 14 -35.69 3.01 -15.71
C VAL A 14 -34.62 3.63 -14.80
N ALA A 15 -35.01 4.62 -13.99
CA ALA A 15 -34.11 5.23 -13.01
C ALA A 15 -33.71 4.23 -11.90
N ALA A 16 -34.63 3.39 -11.44
CA ALA A 16 -34.38 2.34 -10.46
C ALA A 16 -33.41 1.27 -11.02
N VAL A 17 -33.61 0.87 -12.27
CA VAL A 17 -32.72 -0.07 -12.95
C VAL A 17 -31.35 0.55 -13.16
N TYR A 18 -31.26 1.79 -13.61
CA TYR A 18 -29.99 2.52 -13.78
C TYR A 18 -29.25 2.66 -12.45
N TYR A 19 -29.96 3.06 -11.38
CA TYR A 19 -29.39 3.14 -10.04
C TYR A 19 -28.90 1.79 -9.53
N HIS A 20 -29.72 0.75 -9.67
CA HIS A 20 -29.36 -0.61 -9.23
C HIS A 20 -28.15 -1.16 -10.00
N PHE A 21 -28.05 -0.91 -11.29
CA PHE A 21 -26.93 -1.39 -12.10
C PHE A 21 -25.64 -0.60 -11.90
N ASN A 22 -25.70 0.67 -11.54
CA ASN A 22 -24.52 1.54 -11.44
C ASN A 22 -24.06 1.75 -9.98
N GLU A 23 -24.96 2.08 -9.08
CA GLU A 23 -24.61 2.35 -7.68
C GLU A 23 -24.73 1.12 -6.79
N GLY A 24 -25.72 0.26 -7.03
CA GLY A 24 -25.91 -0.94 -6.24
C GLY A 24 -24.73 -1.92 -6.33
N LYS A 25 -24.12 -2.06 -7.52
CA LYS A 25 -22.92 -2.89 -7.69
C LYS A 25 -21.72 -2.32 -6.95
N ASN A 26 -21.55 -1.00 -6.95
CA ASN A 26 -20.46 -0.32 -6.24
C ASN A 26 -20.63 -0.46 -4.73
N GLU A 27 -21.85 -0.40 -4.21
CA GLU A 27 -22.11 -0.56 -2.77
C GLU A 27 -21.87 -2.01 -2.31
N VAL A 28 -22.29 -3.00 -3.08
CA VAL A 28 -21.99 -4.42 -2.82
C VAL A 28 -20.46 -4.65 -2.81
N ALA A 29 -19.74 -4.11 -3.79
CA ALA A 29 -18.29 -4.21 -3.85
C ALA A 29 -17.61 -3.54 -2.64
N ARG A 30 -18.12 -2.40 -2.18
CA ARG A 30 -17.62 -1.74 -0.96
C ARG A 30 -17.87 -2.55 0.31
N ILE A 31 -19.02 -3.21 0.41
CA ILE A 31 -19.33 -4.09 1.56
C ILE A 31 -18.38 -5.30 1.55
N GLN A 32 -18.12 -5.90 0.39
CA GLN A 32 -17.16 -6.99 0.25
C GLN A 32 -15.75 -6.54 0.58
N ALA A 33 -15.32 -5.40 0.06
CA ALA A 33 -14.02 -4.82 0.36
C ALA A 33 -13.81 -4.58 1.88
N ARG A 34 -14.84 -4.11 2.59
CA ARG A 34 -14.78 -3.99 4.07
C ARG A 34 -14.57 -5.32 4.77
N LYS A 35 -15.22 -6.39 4.32
CA LYS A 35 -15.02 -7.73 4.88
C LYS A 35 -13.59 -8.20 4.70
N HIS A 36 -13.00 -8.02 3.50
CA HIS A 36 -11.60 -8.35 3.24
C HIS A 36 -10.66 -7.53 4.15
N VAL A 37 -10.91 -6.24 4.32
CA VAL A 37 -10.10 -5.40 5.23
C VAL A 37 -10.16 -5.91 6.68
N GLU A 38 -11.33 -6.28 7.18
CA GLU A 38 -11.46 -6.82 8.55
C GLU A 38 -10.79 -8.21 8.67
N GLN A 39 -10.90 -9.04 7.64
CA GLN A 39 -10.22 -10.34 7.58
C GLN A 39 -8.70 -10.16 7.61
N ILE A 40 -8.15 -9.30 6.74
CA ILE A 40 -6.72 -8.98 6.70
C ILE A 40 -6.23 -8.50 8.07
N ARG A 41 -6.96 -7.56 8.70
CA ARG A 41 -6.61 -7.08 10.04
C ARG A 41 -6.60 -8.19 11.10
N GLY A 42 -7.51 -9.16 10.99
CA GLY A 42 -7.54 -10.34 11.85
C GLY A 42 -6.28 -11.20 11.65
N MET A 43 -5.92 -11.45 10.40
CA MET A 43 -4.75 -12.25 10.03
C MET A 43 -3.43 -11.56 10.45
N GLU A 44 -3.30 -10.24 10.25
CA GLU A 44 -2.12 -9.45 10.66
C GLU A 44 -1.91 -9.42 12.18
N ARG A 45 -2.99 -9.55 12.98
CA ARG A 45 -2.92 -9.57 14.45
C ARG A 45 -2.66 -10.95 15.02
N ALA A 46 -2.64 -11.99 14.22
CA ALA A 46 -2.32 -13.34 14.67
C ALA A 46 -0.91 -13.37 15.28
N LYS A 47 -0.68 -14.30 16.23
CA LYS A 47 0.62 -14.47 16.86
C LYS A 47 1.72 -14.83 15.85
N GLU A 48 1.34 -15.58 14.82
CA GLU A 48 2.17 -15.98 13.69
C GLU A 48 1.37 -15.69 12.40
N PRO A 49 1.50 -14.50 11.81
CA PRO A 49 0.76 -14.14 10.60
C PRO A 49 1.21 -14.97 9.39
N ASP A 50 0.26 -15.49 8.64
CA ASP A 50 0.53 -16.07 7.32
C ASP A 50 0.59 -14.94 6.27
N TRP A 51 1.77 -14.40 6.06
CA TRP A 51 1.98 -13.28 5.13
C TRP A 51 1.64 -13.62 3.68
N ALA A 52 1.79 -14.89 3.26
CA ALA A 52 1.40 -15.32 1.92
C ALA A 52 -0.12 -15.24 1.73
N ALA A 53 -0.88 -15.76 2.69
CA ALA A 53 -2.35 -15.68 2.68
C ALA A 53 -2.83 -14.22 2.79
N ILE A 54 -2.14 -13.36 3.55
CA ILE A 54 -2.45 -11.93 3.66
C ILE A 54 -2.26 -11.22 2.31
N ILE A 55 -1.20 -11.53 1.57
CA ILE A 55 -0.95 -10.98 0.24
C ILE A 55 -2.07 -11.38 -0.73
N GLU A 56 -2.49 -12.65 -0.71
CA GLU A 56 -3.61 -13.12 -1.53
C GLU A 56 -4.92 -12.38 -1.21
N GLU A 57 -5.20 -12.10 0.06
CA GLU A 57 -6.36 -11.32 0.46
C GLU A 57 -6.28 -9.86 -0.02
N TYR A 58 -5.10 -9.24 -0.02
CA TYR A 58 -4.90 -7.92 -0.64
C TYR A 58 -5.14 -7.94 -2.15
N ASP A 59 -4.78 -9.03 -2.85
CA ASP A 59 -5.05 -9.19 -4.28
C ASP A 59 -6.55 -9.32 -4.56
N LYS A 60 -7.28 -10.12 -3.77
CA LYS A 60 -8.75 -10.23 -3.86
C LYS A 60 -9.41 -8.88 -3.59
N LEU A 61 -9.00 -8.19 -2.51
CA LEU A 61 -9.49 -6.84 -2.18
C LEU A 61 -9.28 -5.87 -3.35
N SER A 62 -8.09 -5.89 -3.97
CA SER A 62 -7.76 -5.02 -5.10
C SER A 62 -8.61 -5.31 -6.33
N ALA A 63 -8.91 -6.59 -6.60
CA ALA A 63 -9.74 -7.02 -7.73
C ALA A 63 -11.23 -6.66 -7.56
N GLU A 64 -11.72 -6.68 -6.32
CA GLU A 64 -13.13 -6.40 -6.00
C GLU A 64 -13.43 -4.91 -5.84
N LEU A 65 -12.42 -4.06 -5.71
CA LEU A 65 -12.62 -2.62 -5.60
C LEU A 65 -13.33 -2.04 -6.82
N PRO A 66 -14.38 -1.23 -6.64
CA PRO A 66 -15.03 -0.53 -7.73
C PRO A 66 -14.01 0.26 -8.57
N LYS A 67 -14.16 0.26 -9.90
CA LYS A 67 -13.29 1.06 -10.79
C LYS A 67 -13.37 2.57 -10.47
N THR A 68 -14.46 3.01 -9.88
CA THR A 68 -14.74 4.38 -9.44
C THR A 68 -14.14 4.70 -8.07
N GLU A 69 -13.52 3.72 -7.39
CA GLU A 69 -12.91 3.96 -6.08
C GLU A 69 -11.76 4.98 -6.17
N ALA A 70 -11.64 5.81 -5.14
CA ALA A 70 -10.65 6.88 -5.09
C ALA A 70 -9.23 6.34 -5.25
N PRO A 71 -8.37 6.98 -6.06
CA PRO A 71 -6.98 6.56 -6.24
C PRO A 71 -6.22 6.38 -4.92
N LEU A 72 -6.50 7.23 -3.93
CA LEU A 72 -5.88 7.14 -2.61
C LEU A 72 -6.10 5.79 -1.94
N VAL A 73 -7.33 5.25 -1.99
CA VAL A 73 -7.66 3.95 -1.39
C VAL A 73 -6.88 2.82 -2.08
N ARG A 74 -6.80 2.84 -3.40
CA ARG A 74 -6.02 1.86 -4.18
C ARG A 74 -4.55 1.91 -3.83
N HIS A 75 -3.98 3.12 -3.73
CA HIS A 75 -2.58 3.30 -3.36
C HIS A 75 -2.30 2.85 -1.92
N GLN A 76 -3.23 3.07 -0.98
CA GLN A 76 -3.10 2.57 0.40
C GLN A 76 -3.08 1.06 0.47
N ILE A 77 -3.92 0.37 -0.30
CA ILE A 77 -3.97 -1.09 -0.37
C ILE A 77 -2.67 -1.65 -0.96
N ARG A 78 -2.19 -1.07 -2.06
CA ARG A 78 -0.91 -1.47 -2.68
C ARG A 78 0.27 -1.26 -1.73
N LEU A 79 0.30 -0.15 -1.01
CA LEU A 79 1.31 0.11 0.01
C LEU A 79 1.27 -0.94 1.14
N ALA A 80 0.09 -1.29 1.62
CA ALA A 80 -0.09 -2.30 2.64
C ALA A 80 0.31 -3.71 2.15
N LYS A 81 -0.04 -4.07 0.91
CA LYS A 81 0.43 -5.31 0.28
C LYS A 81 1.95 -5.36 0.19
N SER A 82 2.60 -4.28 -0.26
CA SER A 82 4.07 -4.22 -0.34
C SER A 82 4.74 -4.37 1.03
N LYS A 83 4.10 -3.88 2.10
CA LYS A 83 4.55 -4.15 3.46
C LYS A 83 4.47 -5.65 3.80
N ALA A 84 3.36 -6.31 3.48
CA ALA A 84 3.20 -7.75 3.69
C ALA A 84 4.24 -8.57 2.89
N GLN A 85 4.58 -8.13 1.66
CA GLN A 85 5.66 -8.73 0.88
C GLN A 85 7.02 -8.62 1.59
N LEU A 86 7.32 -7.48 2.21
CA LEU A 86 8.56 -7.34 2.99
C LEU A 86 8.58 -8.26 4.22
N GLU A 87 7.47 -8.44 4.90
CA GLU A 87 7.36 -9.38 6.03
C GLU A 87 7.54 -10.85 5.57
N LEU A 88 7.13 -11.17 4.34
CA LEU A 88 7.38 -12.46 3.69
C LEU A 88 8.82 -12.61 3.15
N LEU A 89 9.64 -11.56 3.24
CA LEU A 89 10.98 -11.46 2.64
C LEU A 89 10.99 -11.48 1.09
N ASP A 90 9.85 -11.20 0.44
CA ASP A 90 9.80 -10.88 -0.99
C ASP A 90 10.24 -9.42 -1.22
N VAL A 91 11.54 -9.20 -0.99
CA VAL A 91 12.12 -7.85 -1.07
C VAL A 91 12.16 -7.34 -2.51
N ALA A 92 12.42 -8.21 -3.48
CA ALA A 92 12.49 -7.82 -4.89
C ALA A 92 11.11 -7.36 -5.41
N GLY A 93 10.06 -8.16 -5.19
CA GLY A 93 8.70 -7.80 -5.57
C GLY A 93 8.21 -6.53 -4.87
N SER A 94 8.55 -6.37 -3.59
CA SER A 94 8.22 -5.16 -2.85
C SER A 94 8.91 -3.90 -3.42
N ILE A 95 10.19 -3.96 -3.79
CA ILE A 95 10.92 -2.83 -4.39
C ILE A 95 10.29 -2.44 -5.73
N GLU A 96 9.97 -3.40 -6.57
CA GLU A 96 9.35 -3.16 -7.88
C GLU A 96 8.00 -2.45 -7.72
N GLU A 97 7.12 -3.00 -6.89
CA GLU A 97 5.80 -2.44 -6.62
C GLU A 97 5.87 -1.04 -6.00
N LEU A 98 6.72 -0.84 -4.97
CA LEU A 98 6.89 0.45 -4.31
C LEU A 98 7.49 1.51 -5.23
N THR A 99 8.36 1.12 -6.16
CA THR A 99 8.94 2.05 -7.16
C THR A 99 7.85 2.56 -8.11
N SER A 100 6.99 1.66 -8.60
CA SER A 100 5.86 2.03 -9.45
C SER A 100 4.85 2.89 -8.67
N LEU A 101 4.48 2.44 -7.48
CA LEU A 101 3.52 3.12 -6.61
C LEU A 101 3.98 4.53 -6.22
N LEU A 102 5.27 4.72 -5.92
CA LEU A 102 5.81 6.03 -5.58
C LEU A 102 5.65 7.03 -6.73
N ARG A 103 5.91 6.59 -7.96
CA ARG A 103 5.73 7.43 -9.16
C ARG A 103 4.26 7.83 -9.33
N GLU A 104 3.35 6.87 -9.20
CA GLU A 104 1.91 7.12 -9.33
C GLU A 104 1.40 8.04 -8.20
N CYS A 105 1.82 7.83 -6.96
CA CYS A 105 1.46 8.68 -5.83
C CYS A 105 1.95 10.12 -6.02
N ALA A 106 3.20 10.30 -6.45
CA ALA A 106 3.76 11.63 -6.70
C ALA A 106 2.98 12.38 -7.81
N GLN A 107 2.63 11.68 -8.89
CA GLN A 107 1.85 12.26 -9.98
C GLN A 107 0.41 12.60 -9.59
N THR A 108 -0.23 11.74 -8.78
CA THR A 108 -1.66 11.85 -8.46
C THR A 108 -1.92 12.75 -7.27
N HIS A 109 -1.07 12.71 -6.25
CA HIS A 109 -1.28 13.38 -4.96
C HIS A 109 -0.24 14.47 -4.66
N GLY A 110 0.85 14.51 -5.42
CA GLY A 110 2.00 15.41 -5.18
C GLY A 110 3.08 14.78 -4.31
N GLU A 111 4.28 15.35 -4.39
CA GLU A 111 5.49 14.85 -3.71
C GLU A 111 5.37 14.87 -2.18
N ASP A 112 4.70 15.89 -1.63
CA ASP A 112 4.56 16.10 -0.19
C ASP A 112 3.33 15.42 0.41
N ALA A 113 2.52 14.72 -0.39
CA ALA A 113 1.35 14.03 0.11
C ALA A 113 1.75 12.92 1.08
N LYS A 114 0.95 12.72 2.14
CA LYS A 114 1.19 11.72 3.18
C LYS A 114 1.41 10.32 2.60
N ILE A 115 0.61 9.93 1.59
CA ILE A 115 0.75 8.62 0.93
C ILE A 115 2.06 8.52 0.15
N THR A 116 2.48 9.58 -0.55
CA THR A 116 3.74 9.62 -1.30
C THR A 116 4.93 9.50 -0.36
N ARG A 117 4.92 10.23 0.76
CA ARG A 117 5.96 10.13 1.79
C ARG A 117 6.01 8.74 2.42
N ALA A 118 4.86 8.16 2.78
CA ALA A 118 4.80 6.82 3.34
C ALA A 118 5.30 5.74 2.36
N THR A 119 4.99 5.88 1.08
CA THR A 119 5.49 4.97 0.03
C THR A 119 7.00 5.11 -0.13
N ARG A 120 7.54 6.34 -0.11
CA ARG A 120 8.98 6.59 -0.17
C ARG A 120 9.71 6.02 1.03
N GLU A 121 9.18 6.17 2.23
CA GLU A 121 9.73 5.58 3.45
C GLU A 121 9.78 4.05 3.35
N MET A 122 8.69 3.43 2.89
CA MET A 122 8.63 1.98 2.73
C MET A 122 9.63 1.48 1.66
N LEU A 123 9.80 2.22 0.56
CA LEU A 123 10.81 1.91 -0.46
C LEU A 123 12.24 1.99 0.12
N GLY A 124 12.52 2.98 0.97
CA GLY A 124 13.78 3.08 1.70
C GLY A 124 14.05 1.87 2.59
N LYS A 125 13.02 1.40 3.31
CA LYS A 125 13.08 0.16 4.11
C LYS A 125 13.34 -1.06 3.25
N ALA A 126 12.66 -1.20 2.10
CA ALA A 126 12.86 -2.32 1.19
C ALA A 126 14.31 -2.39 0.67
N HIS A 127 14.89 -1.26 0.27
CA HIS A 127 16.30 -1.19 -0.12
C HIS A 127 17.26 -1.52 1.04
N TYR A 128 16.91 -1.12 2.26
CA TYR A 128 17.67 -1.49 3.45
C TYR A 128 17.65 -3.00 3.68
N TYR A 129 16.48 -3.64 3.59
CA TYR A 129 16.35 -5.09 3.71
C TYR A 129 17.15 -5.83 2.62
N ALA A 130 17.11 -5.34 1.36
CA ALA A 130 17.95 -5.89 0.29
C ALA A 130 19.44 -5.83 0.64
N THR A 131 19.92 -4.68 1.13
CA THR A 131 21.30 -4.50 1.58
C THR A 131 21.67 -5.50 2.67
N TYR A 132 20.80 -5.63 3.67
CA TYR A 132 21.03 -6.52 4.81
C TYR A 132 21.10 -7.98 4.38
N LEU A 133 20.12 -8.45 3.60
CA LEU A 133 20.08 -9.85 3.14
C LEU A 133 21.29 -10.19 2.27
N LEU A 134 21.66 -9.33 1.33
CA LEU A 134 22.81 -9.55 0.47
C LEU A 134 24.11 -9.63 1.29
N LYS A 135 24.32 -8.70 2.22
CA LYS A 135 25.51 -8.72 3.10
C LYS A 135 25.56 -9.96 3.98
N THR A 136 24.43 -10.34 4.57
CA THR A 136 24.36 -11.52 5.46
C THR A 136 24.60 -12.82 4.70
N ASN A 137 24.21 -12.86 3.42
CA ASN A 137 24.46 -14.01 2.54
C ASN A 137 25.85 -13.99 1.90
N GLY A 138 26.72 -13.05 2.27
CA GLY A 138 28.10 -12.99 1.78
C GLY A 138 28.24 -12.49 0.33
N ALA A 139 27.24 -11.76 -0.17
CA ALA A 139 27.30 -11.14 -1.49
C ALA A 139 28.46 -10.14 -1.61
N ALA A 140 29.02 -10.00 -2.81
CA ALA A 140 30.08 -9.03 -3.08
C ALA A 140 29.61 -7.58 -2.88
N GLU A 141 30.54 -6.67 -2.62
CA GLU A 141 30.20 -5.26 -2.32
C GLU A 141 29.45 -4.60 -3.47
N GLU A 142 29.77 -4.94 -4.69
CA GLU A 142 29.16 -4.44 -5.91
C GLU A 142 27.65 -4.77 -6.00
N GLU A 143 27.23 -5.87 -5.35
CA GLU A 143 25.84 -6.32 -5.38
C GLU A 143 24.97 -5.57 -4.37
N TRP A 144 25.44 -5.38 -3.12
CA TRP A 144 24.63 -4.74 -2.08
C TRP A 144 24.80 -3.21 -2.01
N ARG A 145 25.93 -2.64 -2.47
CA ARG A 145 26.24 -1.22 -2.41
C ARG A 145 25.19 -0.33 -3.08
N PRO A 146 24.67 -0.66 -4.27
CA PRO A 146 23.63 0.15 -4.90
C PRO A 146 22.38 0.29 -4.04
N PHE A 147 21.98 -0.76 -3.34
CA PHE A 147 20.81 -0.72 -2.42
C PHE A 147 21.10 0.15 -1.20
N ALA A 148 22.30 0.04 -0.61
CA ALA A 148 22.70 0.88 0.51
C ALA A 148 22.77 2.37 0.13
N GLU A 149 23.24 2.69 -1.06
CA GLU A 149 23.26 4.06 -1.56
C GLU A 149 21.87 4.60 -1.80
N ARG A 150 20.98 3.79 -2.39
CA ARG A 150 19.58 4.17 -2.60
C ARG A 150 18.88 4.40 -1.26
N THR A 151 19.10 3.53 -0.27
CA THR A 151 18.60 3.72 1.10
C THR A 151 18.99 5.08 1.65
N ARG A 152 20.30 5.42 1.60
CA ARG A 152 20.79 6.71 2.09
C ARG A 152 20.18 7.91 1.37
N GLN A 153 20.02 7.83 0.04
CA GLN A 153 19.42 8.90 -0.75
C GLN A 153 17.96 9.15 -0.35
N ILE A 154 17.19 8.06 -0.20
CA ILE A 154 15.79 8.14 0.16
C ILE A 154 15.63 8.76 1.55
N PHE A 155 16.39 8.32 2.53
CA PHE A 155 16.26 8.83 3.89
C PHE A 155 16.80 10.23 4.05
N ARG A 156 17.86 10.60 3.32
CA ARG A 156 18.31 12.00 3.25
C ARG A 156 17.19 12.89 2.70
N PHE A 157 16.57 12.50 1.59
CA PHE A 157 15.45 13.26 1.03
C PHE A 157 14.30 13.43 2.04
N LEU A 158 13.92 12.35 2.72
CA LEU A 158 12.86 12.40 3.73
C LEU A 158 13.24 13.33 4.89
N ALA A 159 14.48 13.31 5.32
CA ALA A 159 14.99 14.17 6.38
C ALA A 159 15.00 15.66 6.01
N GLU A 160 15.40 15.97 4.77
CA GLU A 160 15.43 17.35 4.27
C GLU A 160 14.02 17.95 4.10
N HIS A 161 12.99 17.09 3.93
CA HIS A 161 11.60 17.49 3.71
C HIS A 161 10.68 17.20 4.93
N GLN A 162 11.24 16.82 6.06
CA GLN A 162 10.50 16.65 7.33
C GLN A 162 10.84 17.74 8.34
N GLU A 163 9.94 17.93 9.31
CA GLU A 163 10.19 18.86 10.42
C GLU A 163 11.47 18.51 11.19
N PRO A 164 12.18 19.51 11.75
CA PRO A 164 13.38 19.30 12.55
C PRO A 164 13.14 18.27 13.67
N GLY A 165 13.96 17.23 13.74
CA GLY A 165 13.86 16.14 14.74
C GLY A 165 13.28 14.82 14.22
N ALA A 166 12.77 14.76 13.00
CA ALA A 166 12.27 13.50 12.43
C ALA A 166 13.41 12.50 12.13
N LEU A 167 14.59 12.98 11.85
CA LEU A 167 15.79 12.19 11.56
C LEU A 167 16.24 11.40 12.79
N GLU A 168 16.32 12.04 13.94
CA GLU A 168 16.73 11.44 15.21
C GLU A 168 15.77 10.31 15.62
N LYS A 169 14.45 10.57 15.54
CA LYS A 169 13.42 9.54 15.79
C LYS A 169 13.44 8.40 14.78
N TYR A 170 13.98 8.62 13.60
CA TYR A 170 14.06 7.60 12.56
C TYR A 170 15.26 6.69 12.82
N GLU A 171 16.43 7.25 13.08
CA GLU A 171 17.66 6.49 13.39
C GLU A 171 17.44 5.60 14.62
N ASP A 172 16.79 6.12 15.67
CA ASP A 172 16.44 5.36 16.86
C ASP A 172 15.50 4.18 16.56
N ARG A 173 14.50 4.37 15.67
CA ARG A 173 13.57 3.30 15.27
C ARG A 173 14.25 2.24 14.43
N VAL A 174 15.09 2.63 13.48
CA VAL A 174 15.83 1.68 12.62
C VAL A 174 16.81 0.87 13.46
N ALA A 175 17.52 1.51 14.40
CA ALA A 175 18.41 0.83 15.32
C ALA A 175 17.66 -0.14 16.25
N ALA A 176 16.49 0.23 16.75
CA ALA A 176 15.66 -0.61 17.60
C ALA A 176 15.09 -1.82 16.85
N GLU A 177 14.59 -1.62 15.62
CA GLU A 177 14.10 -2.71 14.76
C GLU A 177 15.22 -3.66 14.34
N PHE A 178 16.39 -3.12 14.03
CA PHE A 178 17.59 -3.89 13.70
C PHE A 178 18.02 -4.80 14.86
N ASN A 179 18.10 -4.25 16.07
CA ASN A 179 18.46 -5.02 17.26
C ASN A 179 17.44 -6.11 17.59
N LYS A 180 16.16 -5.88 17.30
CA LYS A 180 15.09 -6.85 17.50
C LYS A 180 15.15 -8.01 16.51
N THR A 181 15.66 -7.76 15.30
CA THR A 181 15.76 -8.77 14.23
C THR A 181 17.01 -9.65 14.41
N ILE A 182 18.12 -9.08 14.93
CA ILE A 182 19.35 -9.81 15.19
C ILE A 182 19.27 -10.72 16.45
N ASN A 183 18.43 -10.34 17.42
CA ASN A 183 18.31 -11.06 18.70
C ASN A 183 17.18 -12.11 18.70
N LYS A 184 16.61 -12.48 17.58
CA LYS A 184 15.72 -13.62 17.36
C LYS A 184 16.42 -14.73 16.62
#